data_2d8b97632b22c152cd155bde100b0ec6
#
_entry.id   2d8b97632b22c152cd155bde100b0ec6
#
_cell.length_a   1.000
_cell.length_b   1.000
_cell.length_c   1.000
_cell.angle_alpha   90.00
_cell.angle_beta   90.00
_cell.angle_gamma   90.00
#
_symmetry.space_group_name_H-M   'P 1'
#
loop_
_entity.id
_entity.type
_entity.pdbx_description
1 polymer ?
#
loop_
_entity_poly.entity_id
_entity_poly.type
_entity_poly.pdbx_seq_one_letter_code
_entity_poly.pdbx_strand_id
1 'polypeptide(L)'
;MAVLVGIAGGTGSGKTTVSQALINTLPGQALLLQQDSFYKNHPDLTFEERARLNYDHPDAFDMDLFLDVLLALKEGRHAVCPVYDFSIHSRLDRGVFLEPGPLVVVEGILVLHDPRIREALDFKVFVDTDYDVRLIRRIRRDLAERGRTLDSVLAQWEQTVKPMHELFVEPTKKFADIILPEGGLNKVGVDTILAQVQAMVNPGGAANRDPVRVP
;
A
#
# COMPACT_ATOMS: atom_id res chain seq x y z
N MET A 1 10.33 -9.30 -16.37
CA MET A 1 10.19 -8.18 -15.39
C MET A 1 8.85 -8.34 -14.69
N ALA A 2 8.81 -8.09 -13.38
CA ALA A 2 7.55 -8.13 -12.62
C ALA A 2 6.65 -6.94 -12.99
N VAL A 3 5.33 -7.17 -12.93
CA VAL A 3 4.33 -6.09 -12.96
C VAL A 3 4.22 -5.50 -11.56
N LEU A 4 4.40 -4.18 -11.44
CA LEU A 4 4.29 -3.45 -10.18
C LEU A 4 2.96 -2.70 -10.11
N VAL A 5 2.12 -3.04 -9.13
CA VAL A 5 0.80 -2.42 -8.91
C VAL A 5 0.80 -1.63 -7.61
N GLY A 6 0.68 -0.32 -7.68
CA GLY A 6 0.61 0.56 -6.51
C GLY A 6 -0.83 0.74 -6.03
N ILE A 7 -1.07 0.48 -4.74
CA ILE A 7 -2.37 0.69 -4.07
C ILE A 7 -2.19 1.76 -3.00
N ALA A 8 -2.59 2.98 -3.33
CA ALA A 8 -2.55 4.13 -2.42
C ALA A 8 -3.94 4.45 -1.84
N GLY A 9 -3.96 5.33 -0.85
CA GLY A 9 -5.19 5.82 -0.20
C GLY A 9 -5.00 5.98 1.29
N GLY A 10 -5.90 6.70 1.95
CA GLY A 10 -5.79 6.99 3.39
C GLY A 10 -5.87 5.75 4.27
N THR A 11 -5.41 5.88 5.52
CA THR A 11 -5.61 4.82 6.52
C THR A 11 -7.11 4.52 6.67
N GLY A 12 -7.47 3.23 6.78
CA GLY A 12 -8.88 2.80 6.87
C GLY A 12 -9.66 2.81 5.55
N SER A 13 -9.04 3.16 4.39
CA SER A 13 -9.74 3.20 3.10
C SER A 13 -10.08 1.81 2.54
N GLY A 14 -9.42 0.75 2.99
CA GLY A 14 -9.62 -0.61 2.47
C GLY A 14 -8.57 -1.06 1.45
N LYS A 15 -7.41 -0.39 1.39
CA LYS A 15 -6.26 -0.80 0.54
C LYS A 15 -5.90 -2.27 0.74
N THR A 16 -5.74 -2.70 1.99
CA THR A 16 -5.34 -4.08 2.30
C THR A 16 -6.32 -5.12 1.75
N THR A 17 -7.63 -4.82 1.75
CA THR A 17 -8.63 -5.69 1.16
C THR A 17 -8.44 -5.83 -0.36
N VAL A 18 -8.16 -4.71 -1.03
CA VAL A 18 -7.89 -4.70 -2.48
C VAL A 18 -6.57 -5.42 -2.79
N SER A 19 -5.52 -5.12 -2.02
CA SER A 19 -4.21 -5.76 -2.17
C SER A 19 -4.29 -7.28 -1.98
N GLN A 20 -5.03 -7.74 -0.97
CA GLN A 20 -5.23 -9.17 -0.72
C GLN A 20 -6.01 -9.85 -1.85
N ALA A 21 -7.02 -9.18 -2.42
CA ALA A 21 -7.73 -9.70 -3.59
C ALA A 21 -6.79 -9.90 -4.78
N LEU A 22 -5.86 -8.95 -5.03
CA LEU A 22 -4.83 -9.07 -6.08
C LEU A 22 -3.88 -10.24 -5.81
N ILE A 23 -3.36 -10.37 -4.58
CA ILE A 23 -2.46 -11.48 -4.21
C ILE A 23 -3.14 -12.84 -4.44
N ASN A 24 -4.41 -12.95 -4.10
CA ASN A 24 -5.17 -14.20 -4.24
C ASN A 24 -5.43 -14.60 -5.71
N THR A 25 -5.23 -13.70 -6.69
CA THR A 25 -5.37 -14.06 -8.11
C THR A 25 -4.21 -14.88 -8.66
N LEU A 26 -3.03 -14.79 -8.02
CA LEU A 26 -1.81 -15.49 -8.41
C LEU A 26 -1.17 -16.14 -7.18
N PRO A 27 -1.79 -17.19 -6.58
CA PRO A 27 -1.29 -17.79 -5.35
C PRO A 27 0.16 -18.30 -5.51
N GLY A 28 1.03 -17.89 -4.57
CA GLY A 28 2.45 -18.26 -4.58
C GLY A 28 3.30 -17.54 -5.65
N GLN A 29 2.72 -16.68 -6.47
CA GLN A 29 3.43 -15.94 -7.53
C GLN A 29 3.33 -14.42 -7.36
N ALA A 30 2.43 -13.94 -6.51
CA ALA A 30 2.26 -12.53 -6.20
C ALA A 30 2.87 -12.19 -4.84
N LEU A 31 3.58 -11.06 -4.78
CA LEU A 31 4.22 -10.54 -3.59
C LEU A 31 3.50 -9.27 -3.11
N LEU A 32 3.26 -9.16 -1.80
CA LEU A 32 2.81 -7.93 -1.16
C LEU A 32 4.01 -7.19 -0.55
N LEU A 33 4.25 -5.96 -1.00
CA LEU A 33 5.24 -5.06 -0.42
C LEU A 33 4.50 -3.90 0.28
N GLN A 34 4.58 -3.88 1.61
CA GLN A 34 3.93 -2.86 2.43
C GLN A 34 4.90 -1.71 2.71
N GLN A 35 4.51 -0.49 2.35
CA GLN A 35 5.29 0.71 2.63
C GLN A 35 5.59 0.88 4.13
N ASP A 36 4.67 0.45 4.98
CA ASP A 36 4.81 0.55 6.45
C ASP A 36 6.02 -0.22 7.00
N SER A 37 6.58 -1.18 6.27
CA SER A 37 7.84 -1.84 6.62
C SER A 37 9.06 -0.92 6.53
N PHE A 38 8.95 0.19 5.79
CA PHE A 38 10.04 1.10 5.47
C PHE A 38 10.07 2.37 6.32
N TYR A 39 9.39 2.40 7.47
CA TYR A 39 9.59 3.49 8.42
C TYR A 39 11.05 3.59 8.84
N LYS A 40 11.57 4.81 8.93
CA LYS A 40 12.94 5.08 9.40
C LYS A 40 13.13 4.55 10.82
N ASN A 41 14.32 4.05 11.09
CA ASN A 41 14.73 3.68 12.44
C ASN A 41 15.26 4.92 13.19
N HIS A 42 14.90 5.03 14.46
CA HIS A 42 15.34 6.12 15.35
C HIS A 42 15.95 5.51 16.62
N PRO A 43 17.15 4.87 16.53
CA PRO A 43 17.75 4.17 17.67
C PRO A 43 18.12 5.10 18.83
N ASP A 44 18.39 6.38 18.52
CA ASP A 44 18.79 7.38 19.52
C ASP A 44 17.62 7.96 20.32
N LEU A 45 16.37 7.68 19.93
CA LEU A 45 15.17 8.13 20.62
C LEU A 45 14.65 7.09 21.61
N THR A 46 14.11 7.54 22.74
CA THR A 46 13.38 6.70 23.68
C THR A 46 12.08 6.16 23.05
N PHE A 47 11.47 5.16 23.67
CA PHE A 47 10.16 4.64 23.21
C PHE A 47 9.09 5.73 23.19
N GLU A 48 9.03 6.56 24.23
CA GLU A 48 8.07 7.66 24.38
C GLU A 48 8.23 8.72 23.29
N GLU A 49 9.48 9.03 22.93
CA GLU A 49 9.79 9.96 21.84
C GLU A 49 9.39 9.36 20.48
N ARG A 50 9.73 8.09 20.22
CA ARG A 50 9.30 7.41 18.98
C ARG A 50 7.78 7.34 18.86
N ALA A 51 7.08 7.05 19.96
CA ALA A 51 5.61 6.99 19.96
C ALA A 51 4.93 8.34 19.63
N ARG A 52 5.65 9.45 19.73
CA ARG A 52 5.17 10.81 19.39
C ARG A 52 5.50 11.26 17.98
N LEU A 53 6.31 10.49 17.23
CA LEU A 53 6.64 10.83 15.86
C LEU A 53 5.40 10.83 14.95
N ASN A 54 5.44 11.69 13.94
CA ASN A 54 4.40 11.73 12.93
C ASN A 54 4.67 10.69 11.82
N TYR A 55 4.11 9.51 11.97
CA TYR A 55 4.25 8.40 11.02
C TYR A 55 3.43 8.56 9.74
N ASP A 56 2.60 9.60 9.64
CA ASP A 56 1.85 9.90 8.41
C ASP A 56 2.57 10.92 7.51
N HIS A 57 3.71 11.49 7.97
CA HIS A 57 4.53 12.41 7.18
C HIS A 57 5.49 11.65 6.24
N PRO A 58 5.75 12.15 5.01
CA PRO A 58 6.70 11.51 4.08
C PRO A 58 8.09 11.25 4.67
N ASP A 59 8.59 12.16 5.50
CA ASP A 59 9.90 12.04 6.13
C ASP A 59 10.01 10.87 7.13
N ALA A 60 8.90 10.28 7.54
CA ALA A 60 8.90 9.09 8.39
C ALA A 60 9.40 7.84 7.65
N PHE A 61 9.38 7.85 6.31
CA PHE A 61 9.73 6.70 5.49
C PHE A 61 11.13 6.81 4.90
N ASP A 62 11.79 5.67 4.78
CA ASP A 62 13.02 5.49 4.04
C ASP A 62 12.68 5.19 2.57
N MET A 63 12.39 6.28 1.84
CA MET A 63 11.93 6.17 0.45
C MET A 63 13.02 5.67 -0.50
N ASP A 64 14.30 5.88 -0.18
CA ASP A 64 15.40 5.40 -0.99
C ASP A 64 15.53 3.87 -0.88
N LEU A 65 15.53 3.33 0.34
CA LEU A 65 15.50 1.87 0.55
C LEU A 65 14.24 1.23 -0.06
N PHE A 66 13.08 1.92 0.05
CA PHE A 66 11.84 1.43 -0.54
C PHE A 66 11.94 1.33 -2.06
N LEU A 67 12.50 2.35 -2.71
CA LEU A 67 12.73 2.38 -4.16
C LEU A 67 13.72 1.29 -4.58
N ASP A 68 14.81 1.11 -3.86
CA ASP A 68 15.83 0.10 -4.16
C ASP A 68 15.25 -1.31 -4.14
N VAL A 69 14.46 -1.64 -3.11
CA VAL A 69 13.75 -2.92 -3.02
C VAL A 69 12.77 -3.10 -4.17
N LEU A 70 12.00 -2.07 -4.49
CA LEU A 70 11.02 -2.08 -5.56
C LEU A 70 11.66 -2.34 -6.92
N LEU A 71 12.75 -1.62 -7.25
CA LEU A 71 13.46 -1.78 -8.52
C LEU A 71 14.13 -3.14 -8.63
N ALA A 72 14.72 -3.67 -7.54
CA ALA A 72 15.27 -5.01 -7.53
C ALA A 72 14.22 -6.06 -7.89
N LEU A 73 13.03 -5.99 -7.27
CA LEU A 73 11.92 -6.91 -7.56
C LEU A 73 11.40 -6.74 -8.99
N LYS A 74 11.31 -5.51 -9.50
CA LYS A 74 10.90 -5.23 -10.89
C LYS A 74 11.81 -5.90 -11.90
N GLU A 75 13.12 -5.86 -11.64
CA GLU A 75 14.15 -6.47 -12.48
C GLU A 75 14.29 -8.00 -12.32
N GLY A 76 13.49 -8.61 -11.45
CA GLY A 76 13.56 -10.04 -11.17
C GLY A 76 14.73 -10.43 -10.25
N ARG A 77 15.26 -9.47 -9.48
CA ARG A 77 16.29 -9.70 -8.48
C ARG A 77 15.68 -9.90 -7.10
N HIS A 78 16.32 -10.72 -6.28
CA HIS A 78 15.97 -10.84 -4.88
C HIS A 78 16.20 -9.53 -4.13
N ALA A 79 15.42 -9.30 -3.07
CA ALA A 79 15.57 -8.15 -2.20
C ALA A 79 15.36 -8.55 -0.74
N VAL A 80 15.76 -7.69 0.19
CA VAL A 80 15.48 -7.85 1.62
C VAL A 80 14.59 -6.71 2.07
N CYS A 81 13.37 -7.05 2.50
CA CYS A 81 12.43 -6.09 3.08
C CYS A 81 12.72 -5.94 4.57
N PRO A 82 12.85 -4.72 5.09
CA PRO A 82 12.98 -4.52 6.53
C PRO A 82 11.73 -4.98 7.27
N VAL A 83 11.88 -5.32 8.54
CA VAL A 83 10.77 -5.64 9.44
C VAL A 83 10.62 -4.51 10.44
N TYR A 84 9.46 -3.87 10.45
CA TYR A 84 9.13 -2.82 11.41
C TYR A 84 8.20 -3.37 12.48
N ASP A 85 8.56 -3.20 13.75
CA ASP A 85 7.76 -3.61 14.89
C ASP A 85 7.00 -2.39 15.43
N PHE A 86 5.68 -2.40 15.21
CA PHE A 86 4.78 -1.32 15.65
C PHE A 86 4.62 -1.25 17.17
N SER A 87 4.91 -2.34 17.88
CA SER A 87 4.77 -2.38 19.34
C SER A 87 5.89 -1.60 20.07
N ILE A 88 7.06 -1.51 19.43
CA ILE A 88 8.23 -0.80 19.95
C ILE A 88 8.62 0.42 19.10
N HIS A 89 7.88 0.70 18.01
CA HIS A 89 8.16 1.77 17.05
C HIS A 89 9.61 1.75 16.54
N SER A 90 10.07 0.58 16.05
CA SER A 90 11.46 0.40 15.60
C SER A 90 11.57 -0.66 14.52
N ARG A 91 12.59 -0.54 13.66
CA ARG A 91 13.02 -1.64 12.78
C ARG A 91 13.74 -2.70 13.60
N LEU A 92 13.50 -3.95 13.25
CA LEU A 92 14.27 -5.08 13.77
C LEU A 92 15.57 -5.25 12.97
N ASP A 93 16.59 -5.84 13.61
CA ASP A 93 17.89 -6.14 12.97
C ASP A 93 17.82 -7.31 11.95
N ARG A 94 16.60 -7.76 11.64
CA ARG A 94 16.33 -8.81 10.65
C ARG A 94 15.44 -8.29 9.54
N GLY A 95 15.65 -8.83 8.33
CA GLY A 95 14.76 -8.58 7.19
C GLY A 95 14.09 -9.85 6.71
N VAL A 96 13.09 -9.70 5.86
CA VAL A 96 12.45 -10.78 5.13
C VAL A 96 13.06 -10.85 3.73
N PHE A 97 13.59 -12.02 3.38
CA PHE A 97 14.06 -12.28 2.03
C PHE A 97 12.86 -12.40 1.08
N LEU A 98 12.88 -11.61 0.02
CA LEU A 98 11.85 -11.55 -0.98
C LEU A 98 12.33 -12.18 -2.29
N GLU A 99 11.62 -13.20 -2.74
CA GLU A 99 11.82 -13.78 -4.06
C GLU A 99 10.98 -13.02 -5.10
N PRO A 100 11.57 -12.67 -6.25
CA PRO A 100 10.82 -11.99 -7.29
C PRO A 100 9.74 -12.90 -7.89
N GLY A 101 8.58 -12.32 -8.15
CA GLY A 101 7.45 -13.00 -8.80
C GLY A 101 6.93 -12.16 -9.97
N PRO A 102 5.97 -12.68 -10.76
CA PRO A 102 5.41 -11.95 -11.88
C PRO A 102 4.58 -10.73 -11.48
N LEU A 103 4.09 -10.67 -10.24
CA LEU A 103 3.30 -9.58 -9.70
C LEU A 103 3.86 -9.13 -8.34
N VAL A 104 4.08 -7.82 -8.19
CA VAL A 104 4.34 -7.17 -6.89
C VAL A 104 3.25 -6.13 -6.64
N VAL A 105 2.48 -6.33 -5.60
CA VAL A 105 1.48 -5.37 -5.11
C VAL A 105 2.13 -4.51 -4.04
N VAL A 106 2.17 -3.21 -4.27
CA VAL A 106 2.81 -2.22 -3.41
C VAL A 106 1.73 -1.42 -2.71
N GLU A 107 1.62 -1.55 -1.39
CA GLU A 107 0.57 -0.93 -0.60
C GLU A 107 1.13 0.12 0.36
N GLY A 108 0.47 1.28 0.45
CA GLY A 108 0.80 2.28 1.46
C GLY A 108 0.04 3.59 1.29
N ILE A 109 0.12 4.45 2.31
CA ILE A 109 -0.55 5.75 2.27
C ILE A 109 0.15 6.73 1.33
N LEU A 110 1.47 6.63 1.16
CA LEU A 110 2.32 7.54 0.40
C LEU A 110 2.98 6.88 -0.82
N VAL A 111 2.50 5.72 -1.27
CA VAL A 111 3.05 4.99 -2.44
C VAL A 111 3.05 5.86 -3.71
N LEU A 112 2.08 6.75 -3.85
CA LEU A 112 2.01 7.68 -4.99
C LEU A 112 2.62 9.06 -4.70
N HIS A 113 3.28 9.27 -3.54
CA HIS A 113 3.83 10.57 -3.18
C HIS A 113 5.17 10.83 -3.88
N ASP A 114 6.11 9.87 -3.84
CA ASP A 114 7.43 10.01 -4.46
C ASP A 114 7.34 9.79 -5.99
N PRO A 115 7.78 10.76 -6.82
CA PRO A 115 7.73 10.62 -8.27
C PRO A 115 8.53 9.41 -8.79
N ARG A 116 9.66 9.08 -8.18
CA ARG A 116 10.50 7.94 -8.58
C ARG A 116 9.78 6.61 -8.39
N ILE A 117 9.01 6.48 -7.30
CA ILE A 117 8.18 5.29 -7.03
C ILE A 117 7.03 5.23 -8.04
N ARG A 118 6.35 6.37 -8.30
CA ARG A 118 5.28 6.42 -9.32
C ARG A 118 5.74 5.98 -10.71
N GLU A 119 6.95 6.37 -11.11
CA GLU A 119 7.55 6.00 -12.40
C GLU A 119 7.90 4.50 -12.47
N ALA A 120 8.25 3.90 -11.33
CA ALA A 120 8.51 2.46 -11.26
C ALA A 120 7.23 1.62 -11.37
N LEU A 121 6.08 2.14 -10.95
CA LEU A 121 4.78 1.44 -10.95
C LEU A 121 4.20 1.36 -12.37
N ASP A 122 3.74 0.17 -12.75
CA ASP A 122 3.09 -0.09 -14.04
C ASP A 122 1.58 0.18 -14.00
N PHE A 123 0.96 0.11 -12.82
CA PHE A 123 -0.45 0.42 -12.61
C PHE A 123 -0.67 1.03 -11.23
N LYS A 124 -1.45 2.10 -11.15
CA LYS A 124 -1.64 2.91 -9.95
C LYS A 124 -3.12 3.02 -9.60
N VAL A 125 -3.48 2.56 -8.42
CA VAL A 125 -4.85 2.60 -7.89
C VAL A 125 -4.87 3.50 -6.65
N PHE A 126 -5.82 4.42 -6.60
CA PHE A 126 -6.12 5.18 -5.39
C PHE A 126 -7.45 4.70 -4.81
N VAL A 127 -7.40 4.20 -3.58
CA VAL A 127 -8.59 3.74 -2.85
C VAL A 127 -9.20 4.93 -2.10
N ASP A 128 -10.31 5.41 -2.62
CA ASP A 128 -11.02 6.59 -2.14
C ASP A 128 -12.19 6.17 -1.25
N THR A 129 -12.18 6.65 -0.01
CA THR A 129 -13.22 6.34 1.00
C THR A 129 -13.38 7.55 1.90
N ASP A 130 -14.60 7.91 2.22
CA ASP A 130 -14.95 9.06 3.03
C ASP A 130 -14.29 9.04 4.41
N TYR A 131 -14.01 10.22 4.96
CA TYR A 131 -13.26 10.40 6.21
C TYR A 131 -13.92 9.73 7.42
N ASP A 132 -15.24 9.82 7.54
CA ASP A 132 -16.02 9.22 8.61
C ASP A 132 -15.95 7.70 8.58
N VAL A 133 -16.09 7.10 7.39
CA VAL A 133 -15.96 5.65 7.19
C VAL A 133 -14.55 5.18 7.54
N ARG A 134 -13.52 5.91 7.09
CA ARG A 134 -12.12 5.60 7.40
C ARG A 134 -11.83 5.70 8.89
N LEU A 135 -12.34 6.74 9.57
CA LEU A 135 -12.19 6.93 11.00
C LEU A 135 -12.83 5.78 11.78
N ILE A 136 -14.08 5.41 11.44
CA ILE A 136 -14.79 4.29 12.10
C ILE A 136 -14.01 2.98 11.93
N ARG A 137 -13.54 2.69 10.72
CA ARG A 137 -12.73 1.48 10.45
C ARG A 137 -11.42 1.48 11.22
N ARG A 138 -10.74 2.64 11.28
CA ARG A 138 -9.50 2.81 12.06
C ARG A 138 -9.74 2.61 13.56
N ILE A 139 -10.77 3.23 14.14
CA ILE A 139 -11.11 3.03 15.55
C ILE A 139 -11.29 1.54 15.84
N ARG A 140 -12.14 0.85 15.09
CA ARG A 140 -12.40 -0.59 15.30
C ARG A 140 -11.13 -1.43 15.26
N ARG A 141 -10.29 -1.22 14.24
CA ARG A 141 -9.01 -1.93 14.09
C ARG A 141 -8.04 -1.62 15.22
N ASP A 142 -7.81 -0.34 15.52
CA ASP A 142 -6.78 0.08 16.46
C ASP A 142 -7.14 -0.29 17.91
N LEU A 143 -8.43 -0.36 18.27
CA LEU A 143 -8.90 -0.90 19.54
C LEU A 143 -8.75 -2.42 19.63
N ALA A 144 -9.10 -3.15 18.56
CA ALA A 144 -9.11 -4.62 18.58
C ALA A 144 -7.71 -5.23 18.40
N GLU A 145 -6.85 -4.63 17.57
CA GLU A 145 -5.62 -5.26 17.10
C GLU A 145 -4.34 -4.57 17.60
N ARG A 146 -4.41 -3.28 17.97
CA ARG A 146 -3.23 -2.46 18.34
C ARG A 146 -3.20 -2.03 19.81
N GLY A 147 -4.17 -2.44 20.60
CA GLY A 147 -4.24 -2.14 22.05
C GLY A 147 -4.35 -0.65 22.36
N ARG A 148 -4.83 0.18 21.43
CA ARG A 148 -4.98 1.62 21.62
C ARG A 148 -6.28 1.96 22.35
N THR A 149 -6.32 3.13 22.99
CA THR A 149 -7.55 3.70 23.54
C THR A 149 -8.27 4.56 22.49
N LEU A 150 -9.59 4.74 22.66
CA LEU A 150 -10.38 5.60 21.77
C LEU A 150 -9.83 7.03 21.73
N ASP A 151 -9.52 7.61 22.90
CA ASP A 151 -8.98 8.96 22.99
C ASP A 151 -7.64 9.10 22.25
N SER A 152 -6.77 8.09 22.35
CA SER A 152 -5.50 8.06 21.61
C SER A 152 -5.70 8.04 20.11
N VAL A 153 -6.68 7.26 19.60
CA VAL A 153 -6.98 7.18 18.17
C VAL A 153 -7.56 8.49 17.65
N LEU A 154 -8.48 9.11 18.40
CA LEU A 154 -9.09 10.39 18.05
C LEU A 154 -8.06 11.52 18.04
N ALA A 155 -7.25 11.62 19.11
CA ALA A 155 -6.19 12.63 19.19
C ALA A 155 -5.20 12.51 18.01
N GLN A 156 -4.77 11.30 17.68
CA GLN A 156 -3.88 11.09 16.54
C GLN A 156 -4.56 11.43 15.20
N TRP A 157 -5.86 11.12 15.06
CA TRP A 157 -6.61 11.47 13.86
C TRP A 157 -6.64 12.97 13.61
N GLU A 158 -6.89 13.75 14.64
CA GLU A 158 -6.97 15.20 14.54
C GLU A 158 -5.60 15.85 14.36
N GLN A 159 -4.59 15.38 15.09
CA GLN A 159 -3.27 16.03 15.14
C GLN A 159 -2.38 15.68 13.97
N THR A 160 -2.43 14.45 13.45
CA THR A 160 -1.51 13.98 12.41
C THR A 160 -2.23 13.36 11.22
N VAL A 161 -3.08 12.35 11.42
CA VAL A 161 -3.61 11.54 10.32
C VAL A 161 -4.39 12.34 9.31
N LYS A 162 -5.37 13.15 9.76
CA LYS A 162 -6.20 13.98 8.88
C LYS A 162 -5.37 15.07 8.19
N PRO A 163 -4.58 15.90 8.91
CA PRO A 163 -3.74 16.92 8.29
C PRO A 163 -2.74 16.35 7.26
N MET A 164 -2.07 15.26 7.60
CA MET A 164 -1.10 14.64 6.67
C MET A 164 -1.78 14.00 5.46
N HIS A 165 -2.98 13.46 5.65
CA HIS A 165 -3.76 12.96 4.53
C HIS A 165 -4.10 14.09 3.54
N GLU A 166 -4.58 15.23 4.03
CA GLU A 166 -4.93 16.40 3.20
C GLU A 166 -3.71 16.99 2.49
N LEU A 167 -2.55 16.99 3.14
CA LEU A 167 -1.32 17.56 2.58
C LEU A 167 -0.59 16.63 1.63
N PHE A 168 -0.52 15.34 1.92
CA PHE A 168 0.41 14.43 1.23
C PHE A 168 -0.27 13.23 0.56
N VAL A 169 -1.42 12.76 1.05
CA VAL A 169 -2.08 11.56 0.49
C VAL A 169 -3.11 11.95 -0.56
N GLU A 170 -4.10 12.76 -0.19
CA GLU A 170 -5.20 13.16 -1.08
C GLU A 170 -4.71 13.82 -2.39
N PRO A 171 -3.69 14.71 -2.39
CA PRO A 171 -3.19 15.29 -3.63
C PRO A 171 -2.58 14.28 -4.61
N THR A 172 -2.22 13.07 -4.15
CA THR A 172 -1.65 12.01 -5.01
C THR A 172 -2.69 11.27 -5.83
N LYS A 173 -3.97 11.40 -5.50
CA LYS A 173 -5.11 10.84 -6.22
C LYS A 173 -5.09 11.15 -7.71
N LYS A 174 -4.64 12.34 -8.09
CA LYS A 174 -4.49 12.78 -9.50
C LYS A 174 -3.48 11.97 -10.32
N PHE A 175 -2.61 11.20 -9.65
CA PHE A 175 -1.60 10.37 -10.31
C PHE A 175 -2.06 8.91 -10.48
N ALA A 176 -3.22 8.56 -9.95
CA ALA A 176 -3.77 7.22 -10.11
C ALA A 176 -4.33 7.00 -11.52
N ASP A 177 -4.14 5.79 -12.04
CA ASP A 177 -4.76 5.36 -13.29
C ASP A 177 -6.24 4.99 -13.07
N ILE A 178 -6.57 4.49 -11.85
CA ILE A 178 -7.95 4.23 -11.41
C ILE A 178 -8.16 4.76 -9.98
N ILE A 179 -9.30 5.42 -9.75
CA ILE A 179 -9.80 5.77 -8.43
C ILE A 179 -10.90 4.78 -8.08
N LEU A 180 -10.69 4.01 -6.99
CA LEU A 180 -11.65 3.02 -6.49
C LEU A 180 -12.42 3.57 -5.31
N PRO A 181 -13.70 3.94 -5.46
CA PRO A 181 -14.53 4.37 -4.34
C PRO A 181 -14.86 3.20 -3.41
N GLU A 182 -15.00 3.46 -2.11
CA GLU A 182 -15.42 2.52 -1.06
C GLU A 182 -14.48 1.32 -0.81
N GLY A 183 -13.35 1.25 -1.50
CA GLY A 183 -12.36 0.19 -1.35
C GLY A 183 -12.88 -1.19 -1.71
N GLY A 184 -12.54 -2.20 -0.91
CA GLY A 184 -12.91 -3.60 -1.17
C GLY A 184 -14.40 -3.92 -1.15
N LEU A 185 -15.27 -2.98 -0.73
CA LEU A 185 -16.73 -3.12 -0.80
C LEU A 185 -17.26 -2.91 -2.23
N ASN A 186 -16.55 -2.17 -3.06
CA ASN A 186 -16.85 -1.98 -4.46
C ASN A 186 -16.41 -3.19 -5.29
N LYS A 187 -17.21 -4.25 -5.28
CA LYS A 187 -16.88 -5.50 -5.98
C LYS A 187 -16.63 -5.29 -7.48
N VAL A 188 -17.45 -4.50 -8.15
CA VAL A 188 -17.30 -4.24 -9.59
C VAL A 188 -15.97 -3.54 -9.89
N GLY A 189 -15.62 -2.53 -9.10
CA GLY A 189 -14.34 -1.85 -9.22
C GLY A 189 -13.15 -2.77 -8.94
N VAL A 190 -13.24 -3.59 -7.89
CA VAL A 190 -12.21 -4.60 -7.57
C VAL A 190 -12.06 -5.60 -8.72
N ASP A 191 -13.15 -6.18 -9.23
CA ASP A 191 -13.12 -7.14 -10.34
C ASP A 191 -12.51 -6.53 -11.61
N THR A 192 -12.78 -5.25 -11.87
CA THR A 192 -12.16 -4.51 -13.00
C THR A 192 -10.65 -4.39 -12.83
N ILE A 193 -10.18 -4.04 -11.63
CA ILE A 193 -8.74 -3.96 -11.31
C ILE A 193 -8.09 -5.34 -11.46
N LEU A 194 -8.72 -6.39 -10.94
CA LEU A 194 -8.23 -7.78 -11.05
C LEU A 194 -8.08 -8.20 -12.51
N ALA A 195 -9.07 -7.93 -13.35
CA ALA A 195 -9.03 -8.27 -14.78
C ALA A 195 -7.89 -7.53 -15.50
N GLN A 196 -7.68 -6.23 -15.18
CA GLN A 196 -6.59 -5.44 -15.74
C GLN A 196 -5.22 -5.99 -15.34
N VAL A 197 -5.02 -6.28 -14.06
CA VAL A 197 -3.75 -6.81 -13.56
C VAL A 197 -3.47 -8.21 -14.14
N GLN A 198 -4.47 -9.08 -14.25
CA GLN A 198 -4.33 -10.38 -14.90
C GLN A 198 -3.91 -10.26 -16.36
N ALA A 199 -4.48 -9.31 -17.11
CA ALA A 199 -4.09 -9.05 -18.50
C ALA A 199 -2.64 -8.54 -18.61
N MET A 200 -2.17 -7.72 -17.65
CA MET A 200 -0.79 -7.23 -17.62
C MET A 200 0.22 -8.34 -17.30
N VAL A 201 -0.12 -9.23 -16.36
CA VAL A 201 0.76 -10.34 -15.96
C VAL A 201 0.79 -11.44 -17.04
N ASN A 202 -0.34 -11.68 -17.72
CA ASN A 202 -0.51 -12.73 -18.74
C ASN A 202 -0.92 -12.15 -20.10
N PRO A 203 -0.05 -11.39 -20.80
CA PRO A 203 -0.42 -10.70 -22.04
C PRO A 203 -0.85 -11.64 -23.19
N GLY A 204 -0.52 -12.93 -23.12
CA GLY A 204 -0.94 -13.94 -24.10
C GLY A 204 -2.33 -14.57 -23.86
N GLY A 205 -2.92 -14.37 -22.68
CA GLY A 205 -4.22 -14.96 -22.34
C GLY A 205 -5.45 -14.23 -22.91
N ALA A 206 -5.28 -12.98 -23.35
CA ALA A 206 -6.37 -12.18 -23.92
C ALA A 206 -6.63 -12.41 -25.42
N ALA A 207 -5.70 -13.07 -26.12
CA ALA A 207 -5.75 -13.23 -27.58
C ALA A 207 -6.71 -14.33 -28.08
N ASN A 208 -7.38 -15.07 -27.20
CA ASN A 208 -8.23 -16.22 -27.61
C ASN A 208 -9.74 -15.98 -27.33
N ARG A 209 -10.18 -14.72 -27.39
CA ARG A 209 -11.63 -14.44 -27.52
C ARG A 209 -11.92 -14.28 -29.01
N ASP A 210 -12.44 -15.37 -29.65
CA ASP A 210 -12.99 -15.27 -30.96
C ASP A 210 -13.96 -14.07 -31.05
N PRO A 211 -13.88 -13.25 -32.12
CA PRO A 211 -14.83 -12.17 -32.30
C PRO A 211 -16.23 -12.78 -32.41
N VAL A 212 -17.11 -12.40 -31.50
CA VAL A 212 -18.54 -12.76 -31.56
C VAL A 212 -19.03 -12.31 -32.91
N ARG A 213 -19.29 -13.29 -33.82
CA ARG A 213 -20.00 -13.05 -35.08
C ARG A 213 -21.43 -12.65 -34.69
N VAL A 214 -21.70 -11.38 -34.81
CA VAL A 214 -23.08 -10.88 -34.79
C VAL A 214 -23.74 -11.32 -36.08
N PRO A 215 -24.92 -11.94 -36.04
CA PRO A 215 -25.64 -12.41 -37.19
C PRO A 215 -26.14 -11.25 -38.09
#